data_9d14948fa00711332a51a4795d78fcb6
#
_entry.id   9d14948fa00711332a51a4795d78fcb6
#
_cell.length_a   1.000
_cell.length_b   1.000
_cell.length_c   1.000
_cell.angle_alpha   90.00
_cell.angle_beta   90.00
_cell.angle_gamma   90.00
#
_symmetry.space_group_name_H-M   'P 1'
#
loop_
_entity.id
_entity.type
_entity.pdbx_description
1 polymer ?
#
loop_
_entity_poly.entity_id
_entity_poly.type
_entity_poly.pdbx_seq_one_letter_code
_entity_poly.pdbx_strand_id
1 'polypeptide(L)'
;MKNIKEFASVPKLTEITLDDKDLVERYGEPIVFWTYDVVGLSTYFEFFNARSEAQFENLGKILKKLILLEDGKPALADNEDLPIDIAAAAINKIGDILGKSQTRTSTRKSGKQPK
;
A
#
# COMPACT_ATOMS: atom_id res chain seq x y z
N MET A 1 32.24 -3.68 -0.35
CA MET A 1 31.16 -4.19 0.51
C MET A 1 30.23 -3.06 0.91
N LYS A 2 28.93 -3.27 0.82
CA LYS A 2 28.00 -2.21 1.16
C LYS A 2 27.59 -2.29 2.62
N ASN A 3 27.44 -1.13 3.22
CA ASN A 3 26.98 -1.02 4.60
C ASN A 3 25.45 -1.02 4.60
N ILE A 4 24.84 -1.77 5.50
CA ILE A 4 23.40 -1.88 5.56
C ILE A 4 22.72 -0.51 5.75
N LYS A 5 23.40 0.42 6.38
CA LYS A 5 22.87 1.76 6.60
C LYS A 5 22.57 2.48 5.28
N GLU A 6 23.28 2.14 4.23
CA GLU A 6 23.08 2.75 2.92
C GLU A 6 21.70 2.40 2.34
N PHE A 7 21.08 1.36 2.84
CA PHE A 7 19.77 0.91 2.38
C PHE A 7 18.62 1.41 3.26
N ALA A 8 18.95 2.03 4.39
CA ALA A 8 17.93 2.61 5.25
C ALA A 8 17.37 3.85 4.57
N SER A 9 16.08 4.00 4.62
CA SER A 9 15.43 5.14 3.99
C SER A 9 14.36 5.70 4.90
N VAL A 10 14.13 7.00 4.77
CA VAL A 10 13.05 7.67 5.46
C VAL A 10 11.76 7.41 4.69
N PRO A 11 10.70 6.96 5.35
CA PRO A 11 9.42 6.77 4.65
C PRO A 11 8.97 8.05 3.95
N LYS A 12 8.49 7.92 2.74
CA LYS A 12 8.08 9.05 1.93
C LYS A 12 6.59 8.97 1.65
N LEU A 13 5.89 10.04 1.94
CA LEU A 13 4.46 10.12 1.68
C LEU A 13 4.25 10.23 0.18
N THR A 14 3.51 9.27 -0.38
CA THR A 14 3.40 9.09 -1.82
C THR A 14 1.94 9.14 -2.25
N GLU A 15 1.67 9.89 -3.31
CA GLU A 15 0.32 9.99 -3.87
C GLU A 15 -0.03 8.72 -4.65
N ILE A 16 -1.21 8.19 -4.40
CA ILE A 16 -1.73 7.00 -5.06
C ILE A 16 -2.99 7.38 -5.81
N THR A 17 -3.06 7.01 -7.08
CA THR A 17 -4.24 7.27 -7.90
C THR A 17 -4.92 5.96 -8.24
N LEU A 18 -6.21 5.87 -7.92
CA LEU A 18 -7.05 4.75 -8.32
C LEU A 18 -7.74 5.16 -9.61
N ASP A 19 -7.14 4.76 -10.72
CA ASP A 19 -7.62 5.15 -12.05
C ASP A 19 -8.20 3.95 -12.82
N ASP A 20 -8.55 2.88 -12.12
CA ASP A 20 -9.18 1.72 -12.73
C ASP A 20 -10.42 2.17 -13.50
N LYS A 21 -10.57 1.66 -14.71
CA LYS A 21 -11.66 2.07 -15.60
C LYS A 21 -13.02 1.95 -14.93
N ASP A 22 -13.28 0.84 -14.25
CA ASP A 22 -14.57 0.60 -13.60
C ASP A 22 -14.82 1.61 -12.49
N LEU A 23 -13.79 1.99 -11.74
CA LEU A 23 -13.93 2.98 -10.68
C LEU A 23 -14.19 4.37 -11.25
N VAL A 24 -13.46 4.73 -12.29
CA VAL A 24 -13.65 6.04 -12.92
C VAL A 24 -15.06 6.14 -13.48
N GLU A 25 -15.56 5.08 -14.12
CA GLU A 25 -16.92 5.08 -14.66
C GLU A 25 -17.98 5.20 -13.57
N ARG A 26 -17.75 4.53 -12.44
CA ARG A 26 -18.72 4.53 -11.35
C ARG A 26 -18.75 5.85 -10.57
N TYR A 27 -17.60 6.42 -10.33
CA TYR A 27 -17.48 7.60 -9.47
C TYR A 27 -17.20 8.90 -10.21
N GLY A 28 -17.02 8.83 -11.51
CA GLY A 28 -16.89 10.01 -12.36
C GLY A 28 -15.48 10.56 -12.52
N GLU A 29 -14.56 10.18 -11.67
CA GLU A 29 -13.17 10.65 -11.74
C GLU A 29 -12.26 9.73 -10.95
N PRO A 30 -10.94 9.78 -11.21
CA PRO A 30 -9.99 8.99 -10.43
C PRO A 30 -10.02 9.38 -8.95
N ILE A 31 -9.72 8.42 -8.10
CA ILE A 31 -9.73 8.62 -6.66
C ILE A 31 -8.29 8.68 -6.18
N VAL A 32 -7.98 9.65 -5.32
CA VAL A 32 -6.61 9.88 -4.85
C VAL A 32 -6.54 9.72 -3.35
N PHE A 33 -5.47 9.05 -2.89
CA PHE A 33 -5.13 9.02 -1.48
C PHE A 33 -3.60 9.01 -1.36
N TRP A 34 -3.11 9.00 -0.14
CA TRP A 34 -1.67 9.03 0.12
C TRP A 34 -1.32 7.87 1.04
N THR A 35 -0.10 7.36 0.90
CA THR A 35 0.42 6.32 1.78
C THR A 35 1.93 6.43 1.82
N TYR A 36 2.55 5.90 2.87
CA TYR A 36 4.01 5.86 2.92
C TYR A 36 4.53 4.71 2.07
N ASP A 37 5.59 4.95 1.32
CA ASP A 37 6.16 3.94 0.42
C ASP A 37 6.88 2.82 1.16
N VAL A 38 7.27 3.07 2.41
CA VAL A 38 7.92 2.07 3.26
C VAL A 38 7.23 2.12 4.62
N VAL A 39 6.96 0.96 5.19
CA VAL A 39 6.37 0.85 6.52
C VAL A 39 7.24 -0.08 7.35
N GLY A 40 7.04 -0.08 8.68
CA GLY A 40 7.76 -0.99 9.54
C GLY A 40 7.42 -2.44 9.22
N LEU A 41 8.34 -3.34 9.55
CA LEU A 41 8.16 -4.76 9.24
C LEU A 41 6.88 -5.33 9.83
N SER A 42 6.53 -4.91 11.03
CA SER A 42 5.31 -5.38 11.69
C SER A 42 4.08 -5.05 10.84
N THR A 43 3.97 -3.81 10.40
CA THR A 43 2.83 -3.37 9.57
C THR A 43 2.84 -4.09 8.22
N TYR A 44 4.01 -4.25 7.63
CA TYR A 44 4.15 -4.95 6.36
C TYR A 44 3.63 -6.38 6.46
N PHE A 45 4.08 -7.12 7.47
CA PHE A 45 3.65 -8.51 7.63
C PHE A 45 2.18 -8.61 8.03
N GLU A 46 1.68 -7.70 8.86
CA GLU A 46 0.25 -7.67 9.17
C GLU A 46 -0.59 -7.52 7.92
N PHE A 47 -0.19 -6.60 7.05
CA PHE A 47 -0.93 -6.34 5.81
C PHE A 47 -0.94 -7.57 4.91
N PHE A 48 0.22 -8.15 4.65
CA PHE A 48 0.30 -9.30 3.73
C PHE A 48 -0.31 -10.55 4.31
N ASN A 49 -0.21 -10.78 5.61
CA ASN A 49 -0.86 -11.91 6.25
C ASN A 49 -2.39 -11.76 6.22
N ALA A 50 -2.90 -10.58 6.54
CA ALA A 50 -4.34 -10.33 6.50
C ALA A 50 -4.89 -10.50 5.10
N ARG A 51 -4.14 -10.02 4.11
CA ARG A 51 -4.54 -10.14 2.71
C ARG A 51 -4.53 -11.58 2.24
N SER A 52 -3.46 -12.32 2.53
CA SER A 52 -3.30 -13.68 2.04
C SER A 52 -4.24 -14.66 2.74
N GLU A 53 -4.60 -14.41 3.99
CA GLU A 53 -5.50 -15.27 4.76
C GLU A 53 -6.94 -14.76 4.78
N ALA A 54 -7.22 -13.73 3.98
CA ALA A 54 -8.55 -13.14 3.86
C ALA A 54 -9.13 -12.71 5.22
N GLN A 55 -8.27 -12.13 6.06
CA GLN A 55 -8.69 -11.62 7.37
C GLN A 55 -9.25 -10.22 7.20
N PHE A 56 -10.49 -10.14 6.72
CA PHE A 56 -11.07 -8.87 6.27
C PHE A 56 -11.20 -7.82 7.37
N GLU A 57 -11.50 -8.23 8.59
CA GLU A 57 -11.60 -7.29 9.69
C GLU A 57 -10.24 -6.66 10.01
N ASN A 58 -9.20 -7.49 10.09
CA ASN A 58 -7.85 -6.99 10.31
C ASN A 58 -7.38 -6.12 9.16
N LEU A 59 -7.69 -6.53 7.94
CA LEU A 59 -7.30 -5.77 6.76
C LEU A 59 -7.95 -4.38 6.77
N GLY A 60 -9.21 -4.30 7.17
CA GLY A 60 -9.90 -3.02 7.30
C GLY A 60 -9.22 -2.09 8.31
N LYS A 61 -8.79 -2.64 9.44
CA LYS A 61 -8.07 -1.84 10.44
C LYS A 61 -6.74 -1.35 9.93
N ILE A 62 -6.03 -2.21 9.21
CA ILE A 62 -4.73 -1.84 8.64
C ILE A 62 -4.89 -0.76 7.57
N LEU A 63 -5.93 -0.86 6.75
CA LEU A 63 -6.19 0.16 5.73
C LEU A 63 -6.40 1.53 6.33
N LYS A 64 -7.02 1.62 7.51
CA LYS A 64 -7.21 2.91 8.16
C LYS A 64 -5.89 3.55 8.59
N LYS A 65 -4.86 2.73 8.80
CA LYS A 65 -3.52 3.24 9.09
C LYS A 65 -2.76 3.64 7.84
N LEU A 66 -3.06 2.99 6.71
CA LEU A 66 -2.28 3.16 5.48
C LEU A 66 -2.88 4.16 4.52
N ILE A 67 -4.19 4.39 4.57
CA ILE A 67 -4.86 5.35 3.69
C ILE A 67 -4.85 6.72 4.36
N LEU A 68 -4.08 7.63 3.79
CA LEU A 68 -3.78 8.91 4.41
C LEU A 68 -4.19 10.06 3.50
N LEU A 69 -4.23 11.25 4.09
CA LEU A 69 -4.41 12.49 3.36
C LEU A 69 -3.04 13.06 2.97
N GLU A 70 -3.06 14.11 2.19
CA GLU A 70 -1.85 14.78 1.71
C GLU A 70 -0.92 15.22 2.84
N ASP A 71 -1.48 15.52 4.00
CA ASP A 71 -0.69 15.95 5.16
C ASP A 71 -0.20 14.77 6.03
N GLY A 72 -0.49 13.55 5.62
CA GLY A 72 -0.06 12.35 6.35
C GLY A 72 -1.01 11.92 7.46
N LYS A 73 -2.11 12.62 7.65
CA LYS A 73 -3.09 12.25 8.65
C LYS A 73 -4.02 11.15 8.11
N PRO A 74 -4.61 10.33 8.99
CA PRO A 74 -5.54 9.31 8.52
C PRO A 74 -6.69 9.92 7.73
N ALA A 75 -7.01 9.33 6.59
CA ALA A 75 -8.12 9.78 5.76
C ALA A 75 -9.47 9.28 6.29
N LEU A 76 -9.48 8.20 7.04
CA LEU A 76 -10.70 7.58 7.53
C LEU A 76 -10.74 7.63 9.04
N ALA A 77 -11.90 7.97 9.58
CA ALA A 77 -12.14 7.89 11.02
C ALA A 77 -12.39 6.43 11.40
N ASP A 78 -12.33 6.11 12.69
CA ASP A 78 -12.50 4.74 13.17
C ASP A 78 -13.84 4.14 12.77
N ASN A 79 -14.88 4.97 12.65
CA ASN A 79 -16.22 4.50 12.30
C ASN A 79 -16.55 4.63 10.80
N GLU A 80 -15.55 4.93 9.98
CA GLU A 80 -15.75 5.08 8.53
C GLU A 80 -15.15 3.89 7.81
N ASP A 81 -15.85 3.40 6.79
CA ASP A 81 -15.37 2.32 5.94
C ASP A 81 -15.52 2.70 4.49
N LEU A 82 -14.64 2.16 3.65
CA LEU A 82 -14.71 2.39 2.23
C LEU A 82 -15.65 1.40 1.54
N PRO A 83 -16.28 1.80 0.44
CA PRO A 83 -16.95 0.80 -0.41
C PRO A 83 -15.97 -0.29 -0.81
N ILE A 84 -16.49 -1.50 -0.98
CA ILE A 84 -15.64 -2.67 -1.22
C ILE A 84 -14.79 -2.54 -2.48
N ASP A 85 -15.33 -1.98 -3.55
CA ASP A 85 -14.58 -1.83 -4.79
C ASP A 85 -13.40 -0.86 -4.62
N ILE A 86 -13.61 0.24 -3.90
CA ILE A 86 -12.54 1.19 -3.61
C ILE A 86 -11.51 0.54 -2.69
N ALA A 87 -11.96 -0.16 -1.66
CA ALA A 87 -11.07 -0.85 -0.73
C ALA A 87 -10.20 -1.87 -1.45
N ALA A 88 -10.79 -2.67 -2.34
CA ALA A 88 -10.05 -3.67 -3.10
C ALA A 88 -8.99 -3.03 -3.99
N ALA A 89 -9.32 -1.94 -4.67
CA ALA A 89 -8.37 -1.24 -5.52
C ALA A 89 -7.24 -0.65 -4.68
N ALA A 90 -7.56 -0.08 -3.52
CA ALA A 90 -6.56 0.48 -2.62
C ALA A 90 -5.61 -0.60 -2.10
N ILE A 91 -6.15 -1.77 -1.72
CA ILE A 91 -5.34 -2.89 -1.26
C ILE A 91 -4.34 -3.32 -2.33
N ASN A 92 -4.78 -3.40 -3.57
CA ASN A 92 -3.89 -3.79 -4.67
C ASN A 92 -2.78 -2.77 -4.90
N LYS A 93 -3.11 -1.49 -4.89
CA LYS A 93 -2.10 -0.44 -5.07
C LYS A 93 -1.11 -0.38 -3.91
N ILE A 94 -1.61 -0.47 -2.69
CA ILE A 94 -0.75 -0.46 -1.51
C ILE A 94 0.18 -1.69 -1.55
N GLY A 95 -0.37 -2.85 -1.88
CA GLY A 95 0.41 -4.07 -1.99
C GLY A 95 1.54 -3.94 -3.00
N ASP A 96 1.26 -3.34 -4.15
CA ASP A 96 2.30 -3.13 -5.18
C ASP A 96 3.40 -2.21 -4.66
N ILE A 97 3.04 -1.12 -4.01
CA ILE A 97 4.02 -0.16 -3.52
C ILE A 97 4.87 -0.75 -2.40
N LEU A 98 4.23 -1.36 -1.41
CA LEU A 98 4.97 -1.94 -0.29
C LEU A 98 5.83 -3.11 -0.74
N GLY A 99 5.31 -3.93 -1.64
CA GLY A 99 6.07 -5.04 -2.18
C GLY A 99 7.33 -4.59 -2.90
N LYS A 100 7.21 -3.59 -3.75
CA LYS A 100 8.36 -3.06 -4.49
C LYS A 100 9.38 -2.42 -3.56
N SER A 101 8.90 -1.60 -2.62
CA SER A 101 9.81 -0.89 -1.73
C SER A 101 10.56 -1.82 -0.80
N GLN A 102 9.88 -2.86 -0.31
CA GLN A 102 10.48 -3.79 0.64
C GLN A 102 11.39 -4.82 -0.04
N THR A 103 11.24 -5.03 -1.34
CA THR A 103 11.99 -6.07 -2.05
C THR A 103 12.84 -5.57 -3.20
N ARG A 104 12.92 -4.26 -3.41
CA ARG A 104 13.59 -3.71 -4.59
C ARG A 104 15.06 -4.10 -4.70
N THR A 105 15.72 -4.40 -3.60
CA THR A 105 17.12 -4.79 -3.63
C THR A 105 17.33 -6.23 -4.05
N SER A 106 16.27 -7.03 -4.09
CA SER A 106 16.37 -8.42 -4.50
C SER A 106 16.15 -8.62 -5.99
N THR A 107 15.79 -7.59 -6.66
CA THR A 107 15.48 -7.70 -8.08
C THR A 107 16.68 -7.51 -8.92
N ARG A 108 16.55 -7.50 -9.56
CA ARG A 108 17.34 -7.09 -10.44
C ARG A 108 17.81 -8.05 -11.05
N LYS A 109 17.66 -8.61 -10.76
CA LYS A 109 18.08 -9.46 -11.03
C LYS A 109 17.68 -10.36 -11.45
N SER A 110 17.14 -10.19 -11.43
CA SER A 110 16.79 -11.00 -11.71
C SER A 110 16.45 -11.51 -12.21
N GLY A 111 16.14 -11.27 -12.25
CA GLY A 111 15.78 -11.79 -12.76
C GLY A 111 15.66 -12.12 -13.26
N LYS A 112 15.64 -12.20 -13.37
CA LYS A 112 15.59 -12.75 -13.77
C LYS A 112 15.56 -13.63 -13.61
N GLN A 113 15.25 -13.92 -13.46
CA GLN A 113 15.12 -14.73 -13.32
C GLN A 113 15.06 -15.33 -13.55
N PRO A 114 15.09 -15.44 -13.58
CA PRO A 114 14.97 -16.24 -13.78
C PRO A 114 14.94 -16.92 -13.73
N LYS A 115 14.80 -16.94 -13.85
CA LYS A 115 14.75 -17.54 -13.76
C LYS A 115 14.58 -17.97 -13.74
#